data_c5508ba28b9bc28794f6002b3ae4dc3f
#
_entry.id   c5508ba28b9bc28794f6002b3ae4dc3f
#
_cell.length_a   1.000
_cell.length_b   1.000
_cell.length_c   1.000
_cell.angle_alpha   90.00
_cell.angle_beta   90.00
_cell.angle_gamma   90.00
#
_symmetry.space_group_name_H-M   'P 1'
#
loop_
_entity.id
_entity.type
_entity.pdbx_description
1 polymer ?
#
loop_
_entity_poly.entity_id
_entity_poly.type
_entity_poly.pdbx_seq_one_letter_code
_entity_poly.pdbx_strand_id
1 'polypeptide(L)'
;MNIEKLNEAIDLVLAGDWEQAHGIVQKDESDQVACWIHAVVHKIEGDLGNAGYWYRKAGRPADLDRDTSAELQEIRRFLEQKS
;
A
#
# COMPACT_ATOMS: atom_id res chain seq x y z
N MET A 1 -5.37 -11.49 1.96
CA MET A 1 -6.31 -10.74 1.07
C MET A 1 -6.06 -11.19 -0.36
N ASN A 2 -7.10 -11.29 -1.18
CA ASN A 2 -6.88 -11.77 -2.54
C ASN A 2 -6.32 -10.69 -3.46
N ILE A 3 -5.72 -11.13 -4.57
CA ILE A 3 -5.03 -10.23 -5.50
C ILE A 3 -5.98 -9.21 -6.11
N GLU A 4 -7.23 -9.59 -6.38
CA GLU A 4 -8.22 -8.66 -6.94
C GLU A 4 -8.46 -7.47 -6.02
N LYS A 5 -8.60 -7.72 -4.72
CA LYS A 5 -8.81 -6.66 -3.74
C LYS A 5 -7.58 -5.78 -3.58
N LEU A 6 -6.40 -6.38 -3.63
CA LEU A 6 -5.15 -5.61 -3.56
C LEU A 6 -5.00 -4.71 -4.79
N ASN A 7 -5.30 -5.22 -5.98
CA ASN A 7 -5.25 -4.40 -7.19
C ASN A 7 -6.32 -3.30 -7.17
N GLU A 8 -7.50 -3.59 -6.63
CA GLU A 8 -8.53 -2.56 -6.46
C GLU A 8 -8.03 -1.42 -5.56
N ALA A 9 -7.37 -1.77 -4.46
CA ALA A 9 -6.81 -0.76 -3.57
C ALA A 9 -5.75 0.09 -4.29
N ILE A 10 -4.87 -0.56 -5.08
CA ILE A 10 -3.86 0.16 -5.86
C ILE A 10 -4.52 1.13 -6.84
N ASP A 11 -5.54 0.66 -7.56
CA ASP A 11 -6.25 1.51 -8.52
C ASP A 11 -6.90 2.71 -7.84
N LEU A 12 -7.47 2.50 -6.66
CA LEU A 12 -8.09 3.60 -5.89
C LEU A 12 -7.06 4.64 -5.48
N VAL A 13 -5.89 4.20 -5.01
CA VAL A 13 -4.83 5.15 -4.63
C VAL A 13 -4.36 5.93 -5.85
N LEU A 14 -4.16 5.25 -6.98
CA LEU A 14 -3.73 5.91 -8.22
C LEU A 14 -4.77 6.92 -8.73
N ALA A 15 -6.04 6.67 -8.46
CA ALA A 15 -7.12 7.58 -8.83
C ALA A 15 -7.31 8.73 -7.83
N GLY A 16 -6.54 8.75 -6.76
CA GLY A 16 -6.63 9.78 -5.74
C GLY A 16 -7.63 9.48 -4.62
N ASP A 17 -8.23 8.29 -4.63
CA ASP A 17 -9.21 7.89 -3.61
C ASP A 17 -8.54 7.01 -2.55
N TRP A 18 -7.59 7.59 -1.84
CA TRP A 18 -6.82 6.86 -0.84
C TRP A 18 -7.68 6.46 0.36
N GLU A 19 -8.77 7.17 0.61
CA GLU A 19 -9.66 6.88 1.72
C GLU A 19 -10.36 5.53 1.55
N GLN A 20 -10.88 5.26 0.36
CA GLN A 20 -11.47 3.95 0.07
C GLN A 20 -10.42 2.85 0.05
N ALA A 21 -9.23 3.14 -0.48
CA ALA A 21 -8.12 2.20 -0.47
C ALA A 21 -7.76 1.80 0.96
N HIS A 22 -7.70 2.79 1.86
CA HIS A 22 -7.44 2.54 3.27
C HIS A 22 -8.48 1.59 3.87
N GLY A 23 -9.75 1.81 3.54
CA GLY A 23 -10.83 0.95 4.01
C GLY A 23 -10.69 -0.50 3.57
N ILE A 24 -10.10 -0.72 2.40
CA ILE A 24 -9.86 -2.09 1.91
C ILE A 24 -8.69 -2.74 2.66
N VAL A 25 -7.54 -2.06 2.70
CA VAL A 25 -6.32 -2.69 3.22
C VAL A 25 -6.35 -2.86 4.73
N GLN A 26 -7.07 -2.02 5.46
CA GLN A 26 -7.15 -2.15 6.92
C GLN A 26 -7.88 -3.41 7.37
N LYS A 27 -8.60 -4.07 6.48
CA LYS A 27 -9.34 -5.27 6.82
C LYS A 27 -8.46 -6.51 6.99
N ASP A 28 -7.22 -6.46 6.52
CA ASP A 28 -6.30 -7.59 6.63
C ASP A 28 -4.89 -7.11 6.99
N GLU A 29 -4.69 -6.88 8.27
CA GLU A 29 -3.41 -6.38 8.79
C GLU A 29 -2.32 -7.45 8.81
N SER A 30 -2.67 -8.70 8.50
CA SER A 30 -1.69 -9.78 8.43
C SER A 30 -1.11 -9.98 7.03
N ASP A 31 -1.73 -9.38 6.02
CA ASP A 31 -1.26 -9.50 4.64
C ASP A 31 -0.14 -8.49 4.37
N GLN A 32 1.03 -8.99 3.98
CA GLN A 32 2.22 -8.17 3.77
C GLN A 32 2.01 -7.09 2.71
N VAL A 33 1.35 -7.43 1.60
CA VAL A 33 1.13 -6.47 0.52
C VAL A 33 0.08 -5.44 0.93
N ALA A 34 -0.97 -5.87 1.64
CA ALA A 34 -1.95 -4.92 2.17
C ALA A 34 -1.28 -3.92 3.12
N CYS A 35 -0.36 -4.39 3.96
CA CYS A 35 0.40 -3.50 4.85
C CYS A 35 1.27 -2.52 4.07
N TRP A 36 1.86 -2.97 2.95
CA TRP A 36 2.68 -2.12 2.11
C TRP A 36 1.83 -1.00 1.49
N ILE A 37 0.67 -1.35 0.94
CA ILE A 37 -0.26 -0.35 0.39
C ILE A 37 -0.73 0.59 1.51
N HIS A 38 -1.01 0.05 2.69
CA HIS A 38 -1.41 0.82 3.87
C HIS A 38 -0.36 1.89 4.20
N ALA A 39 0.92 1.51 4.13
CA ALA A 39 2.01 2.45 4.36
C ALA A 39 2.00 3.59 3.33
N VAL A 40 1.77 3.25 2.05
CA VAL A 40 1.71 4.27 1.00
C VAL A 40 0.55 5.23 1.24
N VAL A 41 -0.60 4.71 1.67
CA VAL A 41 -1.77 5.55 1.98
C VAL A 41 -1.42 6.55 3.08
N HIS A 42 -0.80 6.10 4.16
CA HIS A 42 -0.42 7.02 5.25
C HIS A 42 0.63 8.03 4.79
N LYS A 43 1.52 7.63 3.89
CA LYS A 43 2.50 8.56 3.33
C LYS A 43 1.81 9.68 2.55
N ILE A 44 0.79 9.33 1.76
CA ILE A 44 0.02 10.31 1.00
C ILE A 44 -0.70 11.29 1.93
N GLU A 45 -1.22 10.79 3.05
CA GLU A 45 -1.86 11.63 4.06
C GLU A 45 -0.89 12.57 4.78
N GLY A 46 0.40 12.32 4.65
CA GLY A 46 1.41 13.06 5.39
C GLY A 46 1.66 12.53 6.79
N ASP A 47 1.10 11.37 7.11
CA ASP A 47 1.27 10.74 8.42
C ASP A 47 2.47 9.79 8.37
N LEU A 48 3.67 10.37 8.42
CA LEU A 48 4.90 9.62 8.19
C LEU A 48 5.22 8.63 9.30
N GLY A 49 4.79 8.92 10.54
CA GLY A 49 4.98 8.00 11.65
C GLY A 49 4.21 6.70 11.44
N ASN A 50 2.95 6.80 11.06
CA ASN A 50 2.15 5.62 10.76
C ASN A 50 2.62 4.91 9.49
N ALA A 51 3.07 5.68 8.48
CA ALA A 51 3.63 5.06 7.28
C ALA A 51 4.82 4.16 7.65
N GLY A 52 5.72 4.66 8.49
CA GLY A 52 6.87 3.87 8.96
C GLY A 52 6.45 2.59 9.66
N TYR A 53 5.43 2.68 10.51
CA TYR A 53 4.88 1.50 11.20
C TYR A 53 4.44 0.42 10.21
N TRP A 54 3.67 0.81 9.19
CA TRP A 54 3.14 -0.15 8.22
C TRP A 54 4.20 -0.67 7.27
N TYR A 55 5.23 0.14 6.94
CA TYR A 55 6.39 -0.37 6.19
C TYR A 55 7.08 -1.49 6.96
N ARG A 56 7.26 -1.30 8.27
CA ARG A 56 7.88 -2.35 9.10
C ARG A 56 7.02 -3.60 9.12
N LYS A 57 5.71 -3.46 9.25
CA LYS A 57 4.80 -4.62 9.21
C LYS A 57 4.85 -5.32 7.87
N ALA A 58 5.07 -4.59 6.80
CA ALA A 58 5.18 -5.15 5.46
C ALA A 58 6.55 -5.79 5.20
N GLY A 59 7.50 -5.60 6.10
CA GLY A 59 8.87 -6.08 5.89
C GLY A 59 9.60 -5.30 4.81
N ARG A 60 9.27 -4.02 4.65
CA ARG A 60 9.85 -3.15 3.63
C ARG A 60 10.56 -1.96 4.25
N PRO A 61 11.60 -1.44 3.59
CA PRO A 61 12.24 -0.19 4.04
C PRO A 61 11.24 0.96 3.96
N ALA A 62 11.29 1.86 4.94
CA ALA A 62 10.42 3.02 4.98
C ALA A 62 10.95 4.11 4.04
N ASP A 63 10.63 4.01 2.77
CA ASP A 63 11.07 4.94 1.74
C ASP A 63 10.06 6.09 1.62
N LEU A 64 10.19 7.06 2.52
CA LEU A 64 9.20 8.13 2.65
C LEU A 64 9.31 9.19 1.56
N ASP A 65 10.44 9.26 0.87
CA ASP A 65 10.67 10.26 -0.19
C ASP A 65 10.32 9.75 -1.58
N ARG A 66 10.08 8.46 -1.71
CA ARG A 66 9.82 7.85 -3.01
C ARG A 66 8.46 8.27 -3.56
N ASP A 67 8.40 8.50 -4.87
CA ASP A 67 7.15 8.81 -5.57
C ASP A 67 6.12 7.69 -5.36
N THR A 68 4.91 8.05 -4.93
CA THR A 68 3.89 7.06 -4.60
C THR A 68 3.39 6.29 -5.81
N SER A 69 3.28 6.95 -6.98
CA SER A 69 2.87 6.25 -8.20
C SER A 69 3.88 5.19 -8.60
N ALA A 70 5.16 5.51 -8.55
CA ALA A 70 6.23 4.56 -8.88
C ALA A 70 6.21 3.38 -7.90
N GLU A 71 6.00 3.66 -6.63
CA GLU A 71 5.95 2.62 -5.62
C GLU A 71 4.74 1.71 -5.82
N LEU A 72 3.58 2.26 -6.13
CA LEU A 72 2.37 1.48 -6.39
C LEU A 72 2.55 0.58 -7.62
N GLN A 73 3.24 1.06 -8.65
CA GLN A 73 3.55 0.23 -9.81
C GLN A 73 4.48 -0.93 -9.45
N GLU A 74 5.43 -0.69 -8.54
CA GLU A 74 6.27 -1.77 -8.05
C GLU A 74 5.46 -2.81 -7.29
N ILE A 75 4.52 -2.38 -6.45
CA ILE A 75 3.65 -3.30 -5.72
C ILE A 75 2.86 -4.15 -6.71
N ARG A 76 2.34 -3.53 -7.76
CA ARG A 76 1.58 -4.25 -8.78
C ARG A 76 2.44 -5.31 -9.48
N ARG A 77 3.68 -4.97 -9.83
CA ARG A 77 4.61 -5.94 -10.42
C ARG A 77 4.91 -7.09 -9.47
N PHE A 78 5.05 -6.78 -8.19
CA PHE A 78 5.26 -7.80 -7.16
C PHE A 78 4.09 -8.78 -7.11
N LEU A 79 2.85 -8.28 -7.18
CA LEU A 79 1.67 -9.12 -7.20
C LEU A 79 1.61 -10.00 -8.45
N GLU A 80 1.98 -9.47 -9.60
CA GLU A 80 2.02 -10.23 -10.85
C GLU A 80 3.00 -11.39 -10.78
N GLN A 81 4.13 -11.19 -10.11
CA GLN A 81 5.14 -12.25 -9.96
C GLN A 81 4.68 -13.36 -9.03
N LYS A 82 3.77 -13.07 -8.11
CA LYS A 82 3.25 -14.05 -7.17
C LYS A 82 2.11 -14.88 -7.75
N SER A 83 1.46 -14.40 -8.77
CA SER A 83 0.35 -15.12 -9.41
C SER A 83 0.83 -16.04 -10.57
#